data_7a7f1530d3aae02c28a05733f41b30ca
#
_entry.id   7a7f1530d3aae02c28a05733f41b30ca
#
_cell.length_a   1.000
_cell.length_b   1.000
_cell.length_c   1.000
_cell.angle_alpha   90.00
_cell.angle_beta   90.00
_cell.angle_gamma   90.00
#
_symmetry.space_group_name_H-M   'P 1'
#
loop_
_entity.id
_entity.type
_entity.pdbx_description
1 polymer ?
#
loop_
_entity_poly.entity_id
_entity_poly.type
_entity_poly.pdbx_seq_one_letter_code
_entity_poly.pdbx_strand_id
1 'polypeptide(L)'
;IENLGVTLVEHMPVNGLVLGENGVHGVLTEQGEFNAERVVIAGGAWSARLLESTGMTLPIRPVRGQMILYRAEPNVVQRIVLSRDRYVIPRRDGRILVGSTTEEVGFDKSTTPAAMQELESEACRLIPALAGYEIEHHWAGLRPGSPNGIPYILQHPRIEGLFINTGHFRNGVVLGLASARLLADMLLGQQPILDPTPYSG
;
A
#
# COMPACT_ATOMS: atom_id res chain seq x y z
N ILE A 1 6.03 2.25 -17.50
CA ILE A 1 6.37 0.85 -17.21
C ILE A 1 6.44 0.07 -18.52
N GLU A 2 5.41 0.10 -19.36
CA GLU A 2 5.35 -0.61 -20.66
C GLU A 2 6.51 -0.26 -21.60
N ASN A 3 6.94 0.99 -21.63
CA ASN A 3 8.11 1.43 -22.41
C ASN A 3 9.45 0.79 -21.95
N LEU A 4 9.44 0.10 -20.82
CA LEU A 4 10.57 -0.65 -20.28
C LEU A 4 10.47 -2.15 -20.50
N GLY A 5 9.50 -2.60 -21.30
CA GLY A 5 9.26 -4.01 -21.58
C GLY A 5 8.54 -4.77 -20.46
N VAL A 6 7.93 -4.06 -19.52
CA VAL A 6 7.13 -4.66 -18.44
C VAL A 6 5.71 -4.91 -18.94
N THR A 7 5.23 -6.13 -18.78
CA THR A 7 3.82 -6.48 -19.04
C THR A 7 2.98 -6.15 -17.82
N LEU A 8 1.98 -5.29 -17.98
CA LEU A 8 0.99 -5.00 -16.95
C LEU A 8 -0.30 -5.78 -17.27
N VAL A 9 -0.75 -6.59 -16.32
CA VAL A 9 -2.01 -7.32 -16.43
C VAL A 9 -2.94 -6.83 -15.34
N GLU A 10 -3.97 -6.09 -15.75
CA GLU A 10 -4.97 -5.54 -14.85
C GLU A 10 -6.18 -6.48 -14.73
N HIS A 11 -6.97 -6.29 -13.68
CA HIS A 11 -8.20 -7.06 -13.41
C HIS A 11 -7.99 -8.58 -13.33
N MET A 12 -6.79 -9.00 -12.91
CA MET A 12 -6.44 -10.41 -12.76
C MET A 12 -5.99 -10.69 -11.31
N PRO A 13 -6.91 -11.08 -10.44
CA PRO A 13 -6.56 -11.46 -9.08
C PRO A 13 -5.63 -12.68 -9.06
N VAL A 14 -4.57 -12.59 -8.26
CA VAL A 14 -3.73 -13.73 -7.92
C VAL A 14 -4.37 -14.45 -6.74
N ASN A 15 -4.74 -15.72 -6.97
CA ASN A 15 -5.44 -16.55 -5.99
C ASN A 15 -4.49 -17.42 -5.14
N GLY A 16 -3.24 -17.60 -5.59
CA GLY A 16 -2.24 -18.40 -4.88
C GLY A 16 -0.90 -18.43 -5.58
N LEU A 17 0.02 -19.19 -5.00
CA LEU A 17 1.34 -19.47 -5.54
C LEU A 17 1.38 -20.87 -6.15
N VAL A 18 2.10 -21.04 -7.25
CA VAL A 18 2.46 -22.34 -7.81
C VAL A 18 3.81 -22.71 -7.17
N LEU A 19 3.79 -23.72 -6.29
CA LEU A 19 4.96 -24.17 -5.56
C LEU A 19 5.40 -25.56 -6.06
N GLY A 20 6.70 -25.75 -6.25
CA GLY A 20 7.32 -27.03 -6.55
C GLY A 20 8.18 -27.54 -5.37
N GLU A 21 8.95 -28.62 -5.61
CA GLU A 21 9.78 -29.24 -4.57
C GLU A 21 10.83 -28.29 -4.00
N ASN A 22 11.40 -27.41 -4.82
CA ASN A 22 12.56 -26.58 -4.46
C ASN A 22 12.30 -25.08 -4.50
N GLY A 23 11.12 -24.63 -4.95
CA GLY A 23 10.91 -23.19 -5.10
C GLY A 23 9.53 -22.79 -5.61
N VAL A 24 9.38 -21.52 -5.88
CA VAL A 24 8.19 -20.99 -6.54
C VAL A 24 8.31 -21.18 -8.06
N HIS A 25 7.21 -21.56 -8.70
CA HIS A 25 7.12 -21.74 -10.16
C HIS A 25 6.19 -20.74 -10.84
N GLY A 26 5.49 -19.93 -10.07
CA GLY A 26 4.58 -18.92 -10.62
C GLY A 26 3.45 -18.55 -9.69
N VAL A 27 2.40 -18.01 -10.27
CA VAL A 27 1.17 -17.61 -9.58
C VAL A 27 -0.06 -18.22 -10.23
N LEU A 28 -1.08 -18.52 -9.43
CA LEU A 28 -2.36 -19.04 -9.85
C LEU A 28 -3.38 -17.91 -9.98
N THR A 29 -4.08 -17.84 -11.08
CA THR A 29 -5.16 -16.88 -11.35
C THR A 29 -6.41 -17.61 -11.87
N GLU A 30 -7.50 -16.87 -12.08
CA GLU A 30 -8.70 -17.42 -12.72
C GLU A 30 -8.48 -17.82 -14.19
N GLN A 31 -7.46 -17.28 -14.86
CA GLN A 31 -7.10 -17.62 -16.24
C GLN A 31 -6.04 -18.74 -16.34
N GLY A 32 -5.66 -19.33 -15.21
CA GLY A 32 -4.65 -20.37 -15.14
C GLY A 32 -3.36 -19.91 -14.47
N GLU A 33 -2.29 -20.63 -14.72
CA GLU A 33 -0.98 -20.40 -14.12
C GLU A 33 -0.14 -19.44 -14.98
N PHE A 34 0.51 -18.50 -14.32
CA PHE A 34 1.57 -17.69 -14.89
C PHE A 34 2.91 -18.16 -14.32
N ASN A 35 3.69 -18.80 -15.16
CA ASN A 35 4.97 -19.40 -14.75
C ASN A 35 6.06 -18.32 -14.63
N ALA A 36 6.83 -18.42 -13.56
CA ALA A 36 8.00 -17.57 -13.29
C ALA A 36 8.95 -18.26 -12.33
N GLU A 37 10.26 -18.10 -12.54
CA GLU A 37 11.31 -18.59 -11.65
C GLU A 37 11.45 -17.74 -10.37
N ARG A 38 10.97 -16.51 -10.42
CA ARG A 38 10.99 -15.56 -9.30
C ARG A 38 9.67 -14.84 -9.19
N VAL A 39 9.12 -14.81 -7.99
CA VAL A 39 7.86 -14.16 -7.67
C VAL A 39 8.06 -13.17 -6.53
N VAL A 40 7.56 -11.96 -6.69
CA VAL A 40 7.55 -10.92 -5.64
C VAL A 40 6.13 -10.72 -5.14
N ILE A 41 5.89 -11.00 -3.87
CA ILE A 41 4.64 -10.65 -3.21
C ILE A 41 4.69 -9.19 -2.76
N ALA A 42 3.98 -8.33 -3.50
CA ALA A 42 3.77 -6.91 -3.18
C ALA A 42 2.28 -6.60 -3.01
N GLY A 43 1.51 -7.56 -2.50
CA GLY A 43 0.04 -7.52 -2.38
C GLY A 43 -0.50 -6.63 -1.27
N GLY A 44 0.34 -5.77 -0.65
CA GLY A 44 -0.09 -4.84 0.40
C GLY A 44 -0.79 -5.56 1.55
N ALA A 45 -2.02 -5.15 1.89
CA ALA A 45 -2.80 -5.74 2.98
C ALA A 45 -3.15 -7.22 2.75
N TRP A 46 -3.10 -7.71 1.51
CA TRP A 46 -3.41 -9.11 1.16
C TRP A 46 -2.18 -10.01 1.14
N SER A 47 -0.97 -9.48 1.33
CA SER A 47 0.28 -10.27 1.26
C SER A 47 0.29 -11.45 2.21
N ALA A 48 -0.22 -11.30 3.43
CA ALA A 48 -0.28 -12.39 4.40
C ALA A 48 -1.12 -13.58 3.88
N ARG A 49 -2.24 -13.32 3.21
CA ARG A 49 -3.09 -14.39 2.61
C ARG A 49 -2.39 -15.14 1.50
N LEU A 50 -1.63 -14.43 0.65
CA LEU A 50 -0.86 -15.09 -0.42
C LEU A 50 0.25 -15.99 0.12
N LEU A 51 0.73 -15.72 1.33
CA LEU A 51 1.77 -16.52 2.00
C LEU A 51 1.24 -17.73 2.77
N GLU A 52 -0.07 -17.86 2.99
CA GLU A 52 -0.65 -18.95 3.80
C GLU A 52 -0.22 -20.33 3.31
N SER A 53 -0.20 -20.54 1.98
CA SER A 53 0.22 -21.82 1.37
C SER A 53 1.69 -22.17 1.59
N THR A 54 2.52 -21.20 1.97
CA THR A 54 3.97 -21.39 2.23
C THR A 54 4.27 -21.82 3.67
N GLY A 55 3.27 -21.74 4.55
CA GLY A 55 3.44 -21.91 5.99
C GLY A 55 4.18 -20.76 6.68
N MET A 56 4.42 -19.65 5.96
CA MET A 56 4.95 -18.42 6.54
C MET A 56 3.81 -17.51 7.00
N THR A 57 3.91 -17.01 8.20
CA THR A 57 2.95 -16.05 8.76
C THR A 57 3.64 -14.72 8.94
N LEU A 58 3.13 -13.69 8.25
CA LEU A 58 3.51 -12.30 8.50
C LEU A 58 2.38 -11.58 9.23
N PRO A 59 2.66 -10.87 10.32
CA PRO A 59 1.64 -10.15 11.09
C PRO A 59 1.23 -8.84 10.38
N ILE A 60 0.84 -8.95 9.12
CA ILE A 60 0.30 -7.85 8.32
C ILE A 60 -1.21 -7.81 8.52
N ARG A 61 -1.72 -6.66 8.92
CA ARG A 61 -3.15 -6.44 9.08
C ARG A 61 -3.65 -5.31 8.18
N PRO A 62 -4.87 -5.43 7.64
CA PRO A 62 -5.49 -4.34 6.89
C PRO A 62 -5.90 -3.23 7.86
N VAL A 63 -5.46 -2.01 7.60
CA VAL A 63 -5.87 -0.82 8.36
C VAL A 63 -6.57 0.14 7.41
N ARG A 64 -7.90 0.29 7.59
CA ARG A 64 -8.70 1.18 6.75
C ARG A 64 -8.35 2.64 7.00
N GLY A 65 -8.25 3.40 5.94
CA GLY A 65 -8.16 4.84 5.96
C GLY A 65 -9.13 5.45 4.99
N GLN A 66 -10.02 6.29 5.50
CA GLN A 66 -10.96 7.05 4.69
C GLN A 66 -10.41 8.44 4.41
N MET A 67 -10.72 8.98 3.25
CA MET A 67 -10.23 10.26 2.75
C MET A 67 -11.33 10.97 1.98
N ILE A 68 -11.33 12.31 2.03
CA ILE A 68 -12.24 13.15 1.24
C ILE A 68 -11.44 14.07 0.33
N LEU A 69 -12.05 14.45 -0.79
CA LEU A 69 -11.48 15.37 -1.76
C LEU A 69 -12.46 16.52 -1.99
N TYR A 70 -12.02 17.73 -1.72
CA TYR A 70 -12.77 18.93 -2.03
C TYR A 70 -12.51 19.39 -3.46
N ARG A 71 -13.56 19.86 -4.11
CA ARG A 71 -13.47 20.65 -5.35
C ARG A 71 -13.28 22.12 -4.97
N ALA A 72 -12.05 22.54 -4.84
CA ALA A 72 -11.70 23.92 -4.50
C ALA A 72 -10.95 24.58 -5.66
N GLU A 73 -10.66 25.85 -5.50
CA GLU A 73 -9.88 26.63 -6.46
C GLU A 73 -8.38 26.62 -6.12
N PRO A 74 -7.50 26.85 -7.09
CA PRO A 74 -6.08 27.00 -6.84
C PRO A 74 -5.79 28.08 -5.78
N ASN A 75 -4.79 27.83 -4.94
CA ASN A 75 -4.31 28.74 -3.89
C ASN A 75 -5.20 28.92 -2.66
N VAL A 76 -6.35 28.25 -2.53
CA VAL A 76 -7.11 28.21 -1.27
C VAL A 76 -6.26 27.62 -0.15
N VAL A 77 -5.49 26.56 -0.44
CA VAL A 77 -4.44 26.00 0.41
C VAL A 77 -3.15 25.93 -0.41
N GLN A 78 -2.08 26.52 0.07
CA GLN A 78 -0.82 26.60 -0.67
C GLN A 78 0.24 25.60 -0.19
N ARG A 79 0.06 25.03 1.00
CA ARG A 79 1.03 24.11 1.63
C ARG A 79 0.28 22.96 2.29
N ILE A 80 0.97 21.84 2.46
CA ILE A 80 0.48 20.74 3.28
C ILE A 80 0.34 21.22 4.72
N VAL A 81 -0.83 21.02 5.29
CA VAL A 81 -1.11 21.27 6.70
C VAL A 81 -1.24 19.94 7.42
N LEU A 82 -0.44 19.75 8.46
CA LEU A 82 -0.48 18.55 9.31
C LEU A 82 -0.98 18.95 10.69
N SER A 83 -1.92 18.22 11.25
CA SER A 83 -2.42 18.40 12.61
C SER A 83 -2.74 17.06 13.22
N ARG A 84 -2.00 16.66 14.25
CA ARG A 84 -2.12 15.34 14.87
C ARG A 84 -2.06 14.23 13.80
N ASP A 85 -3.17 13.47 13.63
CA ASP A 85 -3.27 12.37 12.67
C ASP A 85 -3.94 12.75 11.34
N ARG A 86 -4.21 14.04 11.14
CA ARG A 86 -4.90 14.57 9.96
C ARG A 86 -3.96 15.41 9.11
N TYR A 87 -4.23 15.42 7.81
CA TYR A 87 -3.53 16.24 6.84
C TYR A 87 -4.50 16.86 5.84
N VAL A 88 -4.14 18.06 5.38
CA VAL A 88 -4.78 18.77 4.28
C VAL A 88 -3.72 18.98 3.22
N ILE A 89 -3.92 18.43 2.02
CA ILE A 89 -2.93 18.43 0.94
C ILE A 89 -3.52 19.12 -0.28
N PRO A 90 -2.99 20.30 -0.68
CA PRO A 90 -3.39 20.93 -1.92
C PRO A 90 -2.86 20.14 -3.13
N ARG A 91 -3.69 20.05 -4.16
CA ARG A 91 -3.34 19.51 -5.47
C ARG A 91 -3.07 20.65 -6.45
N ARG A 92 -2.29 20.36 -7.49
CA ARG A 92 -1.95 21.38 -8.52
C ARG A 92 -3.15 21.89 -9.28
N ASP A 93 -4.20 21.09 -9.39
CA ASP A 93 -5.46 21.40 -10.07
C ASP A 93 -6.49 22.15 -9.19
N GLY A 94 -6.09 22.56 -7.99
CA GLY A 94 -6.93 23.26 -7.03
C GLY A 94 -7.65 22.35 -6.04
N ARG A 95 -7.84 21.07 -6.36
CA ARG A 95 -8.48 20.13 -5.43
C ARG A 95 -7.68 19.99 -4.15
N ILE A 96 -8.38 19.70 -3.05
CA ILE A 96 -7.77 19.59 -1.72
C ILE A 96 -8.12 18.25 -1.12
N LEU A 97 -7.08 17.46 -0.87
CA LEU A 97 -7.19 16.15 -0.24
C LEU A 97 -7.13 16.28 1.27
N VAL A 98 -8.08 15.68 1.98
CA VAL A 98 -8.10 15.62 3.44
C VAL A 98 -8.14 14.17 3.89
N GLY A 99 -7.29 13.83 4.82
CA GLY A 99 -7.18 12.49 5.38
C GLY A 99 -6.47 12.46 6.70
N SER A 100 -6.43 11.34 7.32
CA SER A 100 -7.18 10.14 7.02
C SER A 100 -7.62 9.48 8.31
N THR A 101 -8.67 8.68 8.27
CA THR A 101 -9.00 7.83 9.40
C THR A 101 -7.99 6.69 9.57
N THR A 102 -8.02 6.04 10.72
CA THR A 102 -7.24 4.82 10.99
C THR A 102 -8.13 3.85 11.74
N GLU A 103 -8.57 2.80 11.05
CA GLU A 103 -9.63 1.92 11.53
C GLU A 103 -9.24 0.44 11.35
N GLU A 104 -9.42 -0.36 12.41
CA GLU A 104 -9.18 -1.81 12.38
C GLU A 104 -10.49 -2.54 12.14
N VAL A 105 -10.89 -2.66 10.88
CA VAL A 105 -12.17 -3.24 10.43
C VAL A 105 -11.97 -4.42 9.47
N GLY A 106 -10.80 -5.04 9.52
CA GLY A 106 -10.46 -6.11 8.59
C GLY A 106 -10.38 -5.60 7.14
N PHE A 107 -10.84 -6.42 6.20
CA PHE A 107 -10.79 -6.10 4.77
C PHE A 107 -11.96 -5.25 4.25
N ASP A 108 -12.78 -4.69 5.16
CA ASP A 108 -13.86 -3.79 4.79
C ASP A 108 -13.31 -2.47 4.23
N LYS A 109 -13.64 -2.16 2.98
CA LYS A 109 -13.30 -0.93 2.26
C LYS A 109 -14.47 0.04 2.12
N SER A 110 -15.56 -0.20 2.82
CA SER A 110 -16.70 0.71 2.79
C SER A 110 -16.34 2.06 3.41
N THR A 111 -16.98 3.11 2.93
CA THR A 111 -16.95 4.43 3.55
C THR A 111 -18.10 4.57 4.53
N THR A 112 -17.96 5.47 5.51
CA THR A 112 -18.99 5.71 6.51
C THR A 112 -19.36 7.19 6.60
N PRO A 113 -20.65 7.54 6.75
CA PRO A 113 -21.06 8.94 6.93
C PRO A 113 -20.37 9.61 8.14
N ALA A 114 -20.15 8.86 9.20
CA ALA A 114 -19.48 9.37 10.40
C ALA A 114 -18.04 9.81 10.12
N ALA A 115 -17.27 9.00 9.38
CA ALA A 115 -15.89 9.36 9.00
C ALA A 115 -15.85 10.54 8.04
N MET A 116 -16.79 10.64 7.10
CA MET A 116 -16.91 11.80 6.22
C MET A 116 -17.14 13.07 7.03
N GLN A 117 -18.10 13.06 7.96
CA GLN A 117 -18.43 14.20 8.79
C GLN A 117 -17.26 14.61 9.73
N GLU A 118 -16.55 13.63 10.29
CA GLU A 118 -15.35 13.87 11.09
C GLU A 118 -14.25 14.56 10.25
N LEU A 119 -13.94 14.02 9.05
CA LEU A 119 -12.93 14.58 8.18
C LEU A 119 -13.29 16.00 7.70
N GLU A 120 -14.55 16.23 7.37
CA GLU A 120 -15.08 17.55 7.00
C GLU A 120 -14.94 18.55 8.14
N SER A 121 -15.37 18.17 9.36
CA SER A 121 -15.25 19.01 10.54
C SER A 121 -13.79 19.40 10.84
N GLU A 122 -12.88 18.43 10.78
CA GLU A 122 -11.45 18.70 11.00
C GLU A 122 -10.84 19.54 9.86
N ALA A 123 -11.25 19.33 8.62
CA ALA A 123 -10.81 20.15 7.49
C ALA A 123 -11.21 21.61 7.67
N CYS A 124 -12.48 21.87 7.99
CA CYS A 124 -13.00 23.23 8.21
C CYS A 124 -12.40 23.88 9.47
N ARG A 125 -12.09 23.09 10.50
CA ARG A 125 -11.38 23.60 11.68
C ARG A 125 -9.96 24.08 11.34
N LEU A 126 -9.25 23.34 10.48
CA LEU A 126 -7.89 23.68 10.05
C LEU A 126 -7.87 24.80 9.00
N ILE A 127 -8.79 24.76 8.09
CA ILE A 127 -8.91 25.67 6.95
C ILE A 127 -10.38 26.11 6.83
N PRO A 128 -10.82 27.15 7.53
CA PRO A 128 -12.24 27.57 7.56
C PRO A 128 -12.85 27.84 6.18
N ALA A 129 -12.03 28.24 5.21
CA ALA A 129 -12.47 28.47 3.83
C ALA A 129 -13.07 27.23 3.18
N LEU A 130 -12.73 26.00 3.64
CA LEU A 130 -13.23 24.74 3.06
C LEU A 130 -14.73 24.55 3.31
N ALA A 131 -15.32 25.21 4.29
CA ALA A 131 -16.76 25.16 4.53
C ALA A 131 -17.62 25.63 3.35
N GLY A 132 -17.04 26.40 2.41
CA GLY A 132 -17.71 26.86 1.20
C GLY A 132 -17.54 25.97 -0.03
N TYR A 133 -16.84 24.86 0.08
CA TYR A 133 -16.53 23.98 -1.06
C TYR A 133 -17.19 22.63 -0.95
N GLU A 134 -17.55 22.06 -2.10
CA GLU A 134 -18.17 20.74 -2.23
C GLU A 134 -17.14 19.63 -2.02
N ILE A 135 -17.52 18.56 -1.30
CA ILE A 135 -16.77 17.29 -1.25
C ILE A 135 -17.09 16.51 -2.53
N GLU A 136 -16.12 16.42 -3.43
CA GLU A 136 -16.23 15.75 -4.72
C GLU A 136 -16.16 14.23 -4.60
N HIS A 137 -15.29 13.72 -3.72
CA HIS A 137 -15.09 12.29 -3.51
C HIS A 137 -14.86 11.92 -2.05
N HIS A 138 -15.37 10.75 -1.70
CA HIS A 138 -15.12 10.07 -0.43
C HIS A 138 -14.80 8.61 -0.72
N TRP A 139 -13.65 8.13 -0.29
CA TRP A 139 -13.23 6.74 -0.51
C TRP A 139 -12.42 6.19 0.66
N ALA A 140 -12.21 4.87 0.63
CA ALA A 140 -11.39 4.16 1.59
C ALA A 140 -10.33 3.30 0.90
N GLY A 141 -9.20 3.11 1.58
CA GLY A 141 -8.15 2.18 1.21
C GLY A 141 -7.67 1.37 2.41
N LEU A 142 -7.04 0.24 2.15
CA LEU A 142 -6.44 -0.61 3.18
C LEU A 142 -4.93 -0.48 3.15
N ARG A 143 -4.38 -0.02 4.26
CA ARG A 143 -2.93 0.03 4.47
C ARG A 143 -2.44 -1.31 4.99
N PRO A 144 -1.29 -1.81 4.53
CA PRO A 144 -0.64 -3.00 5.10
C PRO A 144 0.04 -2.64 6.43
N GLY A 145 -0.69 -2.75 7.53
CA GLY A 145 -0.16 -2.46 8.86
C GLY A 145 0.79 -3.57 9.33
N SER A 146 2.04 -3.23 9.61
CA SER A 146 2.99 -4.06 10.33
C SER A 146 3.02 -3.68 11.81
N PRO A 147 3.45 -4.56 12.74
CA PRO A 147 3.39 -4.29 14.18
C PRO A 147 4.11 -3.00 14.60
N ASN A 148 5.29 -2.75 14.05
CA ASN A 148 6.14 -1.60 14.41
C ASN A 148 6.22 -0.56 13.28
N GLY A 149 5.40 -0.68 12.22
CA GLY A 149 5.48 0.18 11.05
C GLY A 149 6.71 -0.09 10.17
N ILE A 150 7.51 -1.11 10.48
CA ILE A 150 8.67 -1.54 9.70
C ILE A 150 8.17 -2.47 8.58
N PRO A 151 8.50 -2.23 7.31
CA PRO A 151 8.10 -3.11 6.22
C PRO A 151 8.88 -4.43 6.23
N TYR A 152 8.30 -5.45 5.62
CA TYR A 152 8.95 -6.72 5.33
C TYR A 152 9.50 -6.70 3.91
N ILE A 153 10.83 -6.77 3.79
CA ILE A 153 11.55 -6.77 2.51
C ILE A 153 12.57 -7.89 2.57
N LEU A 154 12.21 -9.07 2.06
CA LEU A 154 13.01 -10.28 2.27
C LEU A 154 12.81 -11.31 1.15
N GLN A 155 13.76 -12.24 1.07
CA GLN A 155 13.56 -13.52 0.39
C GLN A 155 12.92 -14.50 1.36
N HIS A 156 11.99 -15.32 0.87
CA HIS A 156 11.35 -16.35 1.69
C HIS A 156 12.41 -17.37 2.18
N PRO A 157 12.47 -17.70 3.50
CA PRO A 157 13.61 -18.47 4.05
C PRO A 157 13.66 -19.92 3.58
N ARG A 158 12.57 -20.50 3.05
CA ARG A 158 12.47 -21.91 2.65
C ARG A 158 12.06 -22.14 1.20
N ILE A 159 11.55 -21.13 0.51
CA ILE A 159 11.06 -21.26 -0.87
C ILE A 159 11.95 -20.40 -1.75
N GLU A 160 12.75 -21.08 -2.58
CA GLU A 160 13.63 -20.40 -3.52
C GLU A 160 12.83 -19.59 -4.55
N GLY A 161 13.34 -18.45 -4.95
CA GLY A 161 12.71 -17.56 -5.93
C GLY A 161 11.53 -16.74 -5.40
N LEU A 162 11.07 -16.97 -4.16
CA LEU A 162 9.97 -16.22 -3.56
C LEU A 162 10.49 -15.02 -2.73
N PHE A 163 10.04 -13.82 -3.07
CA PHE A 163 10.40 -12.57 -2.41
C PHE A 163 9.17 -11.83 -1.90
N ILE A 164 9.34 -11.04 -0.85
CA ILE A 164 8.25 -10.30 -0.20
C ILE A 164 8.65 -8.83 -0.06
N ASN A 165 7.72 -7.92 -0.40
CA ASN A 165 7.86 -6.48 -0.20
C ASN A 165 6.50 -5.90 0.24
N THR A 166 6.29 -5.77 1.55
CA THR A 166 4.98 -5.41 2.11
C THR A 166 5.11 -4.74 3.48
N GLY A 167 3.99 -4.35 4.09
CA GLY A 167 3.98 -3.88 5.48
C GLY A 167 4.37 -2.42 5.68
N HIS A 168 4.41 -1.61 4.63
CA HIS A 168 4.85 -0.19 4.67
C HIS A 168 3.90 0.73 5.43
N PHE A 169 2.72 0.27 5.80
CA PHE A 169 1.70 1.03 6.54
C PHE A 169 1.45 2.42 5.95
N ARG A 170 1.85 3.50 6.67
CA ARG A 170 1.62 4.89 6.25
C ARG A 170 2.74 5.45 5.36
N ASN A 171 3.85 4.74 5.25
CA ASN A 171 5.10 5.24 4.65
C ASN A 171 5.37 4.67 3.24
N GLY A 172 4.43 3.90 2.66
CA GLY A 172 4.64 3.19 1.40
C GLY A 172 5.05 4.08 0.22
N VAL A 173 4.48 5.27 0.12
CA VAL A 173 4.85 6.21 -0.97
C VAL A 173 6.28 6.73 -0.79
N VAL A 174 6.65 7.10 0.43
CA VAL A 174 8.00 7.64 0.72
C VAL A 174 9.08 6.58 0.60
N LEU A 175 8.80 5.37 1.11
CA LEU A 175 9.77 4.27 1.15
C LEU A 175 9.79 3.43 -0.13
N GLY A 176 8.80 3.57 -1.01
CA GLY A 176 8.57 2.66 -2.13
C GLY A 176 9.77 2.45 -3.03
N LEU A 177 10.45 3.51 -3.43
CA LEU A 177 11.64 3.42 -4.29
C LEU A 177 12.82 2.75 -3.59
N ALA A 178 13.07 3.09 -2.32
CA ALA A 178 14.16 2.49 -1.55
C ALA A 178 13.89 1.00 -1.29
N SER A 179 12.64 0.64 -0.95
CA SER A 179 12.21 -0.74 -0.75
C SER A 179 12.32 -1.57 -2.04
N ALA A 180 11.89 -1.00 -3.16
CA ALA A 180 12.01 -1.67 -4.47
C ALA A 180 13.48 -1.88 -4.86
N ARG A 181 14.35 -0.91 -4.60
CA ARG A 181 15.79 -1.03 -4.87
C ARG A 181 16.43 -2.09 -3.98
N LEU A 182 16.17 -2.06 -2.67
CA LEU A 182 16.68 -3.07 -1.74
C LEU A 182 16.27 -4.49 -2.17
N LEU A 183 15.01 -4.69 -2.49
CA LEU A 183 14.52 -5.98 -2.95
C LEU A 183 15.14 -6.39 -4.28
N ALA A 184 15.29 -5.48 -5.23
CA ALA A 184 15.92 -5.74 -6.53
C ALA A 184 17.39 -6.17 -6.37
N ASP A 185 18.14 -5.51 -5.50
CA ASP A 185 19.54 -5.88 -5.21
C ASP A 185 19.60 -7.32 -4.69
N MET A 186 18.71 -7.70 -3.75
CA MET A 186 18.63 -9.07 -3.22
C MET A 186 18.23 -10.08 -4.31
N LEU A 187 17.19 -9.76 -5.09
CA LEU A 187 16.67 -10.63 -6.16
C LEU A 187 17.71 -10.88 -7.25
N LEU A 188 18.54 -9.90 -7.54
CA LEU A 188 19.61 -9.97 -8.56
C LEU A 188 20.94 -10.47 -8.01
N GLY A 189 21.03 -10.79 -6.71
CA GLY A 189 22.27 -11.21 -6.05
C GLY A 189 23.34 -10.10 -6.00
N GLN A 190 22.91 -8.83 -6.02
CA GLN A 190 23.78 -7.67 -5.90
C GLN A 190 23.96 -7.30 -4.42
N GLN A 191 24.97 -6.51 -4.14
CA GLN A 191 25.15 -5.97 -2.78
C GLN A 191 24.00 -5.00 -2.47
N PRO A 192 23.20 -5.26 -1.41
CA PRO A 192 22.11 -4.39 -1.02
C PRO A 192 22.58 -2.97 -0.67
N ILE A 193 21.79 -1.96 -1.04
CA ILE A 193 22.08 -0.54 -0.73
C ILE A 193 22.12 -0.22 0.77
N LEU A 194 21.53 -1.09 1.59
CA LEU A 194 21.54 -1.03 3.05
C LEU A 194 21.34 -2.43 3.64
N ASP A 195 21.62 -2.59 4.94
CA ASP A 195 21.43 -3.85 5.64
C ASP A 195 19.96 -4.31 5.60
N PRO A 196 19.65 -5.47 5.01
CA PRO A 196 18.28 -5.99 4.94
C PRO A 196 17.76 -6.61 6.25
N THR A 197 18.66 -6.90 7.22
CA THR A 197 18.33 -7.61 8.47
C THR A 197 17.12 -7.00 9.22
N PRO A 198 16.98 -5.67 9.38
CA PRO A 198 15.83 -5.10 10.08
C PRO A 198 14.49 -5.33 9.39
N TYR A 199 14.48 -5.73 8.11
CA TYR A 199 13.28 -5.92 7.29
C TYR A 199 12.93 -7.39 7.06
N SER A 200 13.67 -8.32 7.66
CA SER A 200 13.51 -9.76 7.45
C SER A 200 12.49 -10.42 8.39
N GLY A 201 11.98 -9.71 9.41
CA GLY A 201 10.97 -10.20 10.35
C GLY A 201 11.51 -10.68 11.68
#